data_e88696014c3ee5028dbd65ee03558234
#
_entry.id   e88696014c3ee5028dbd65ee03558234
#
_cell.length_a   1.000
_cell.length_b   1.000
_cell.length_c   1.000
_cell.angle_alpha   90.00
_cell.angle_beta   90.00
_cell.angle_gamma   90.00
#
_symmetry.space_group_name_H-M   'P 1'
#
loop_
_entity.id
_entity.type
_entity.pdbx_description
1 polymer ?
#
loop_
_entity_poly.entity_id
_entity_poly.type
_entity_poly.pdbx_seq_one_letter_code
_entity_poly.pdbx_strand_id
1 'polypeptide(L)'
;MGLFAGKGVLVTGGARGIGRAIAQAFAREGALVALCDLRPEGKEVAEAIGGAFFQVDLEDERERVRFVEEAAYALGRVDVLVNNAAIAAPGSALTVRLPEWRRVLEVNLTAPMHLSALAAREMRKVGGGAIVNVASVQ
;
A
#
# COMPACT_ATOMS: atom_id res chain seq x y z
N MET A 1 -21.77 13.75 -0.28
CA MET A 1 -20.93 12.89 0.57
C MET A 1 -20.37 11.77 -0.30
N GLY A 2 -19.08 11.54 -0.24
CA GLY A 2 -18.44 10.54 -1.08
C GLY A 2 -18.74 9.09 -0.67
N LEU A 3 -18.52 8.16 -1.59
CA LEU A 3 -18.78 6.73 -1.38
C LEU A 3 -17.96 6.13 -0.23
N PHE A 4 -16.80 6.73 0.08
CA PHE A 4 -15.87 6.26 1.11
C PHE A 4 -15.73 7.22 2.29
N ALA A 5 -16.77 8.07 2.51
CA ALA A 5 -16.74 9.05 3.59
C ALA A 5 -16.42 8.40 4.95
N GLY A 6 -15.30 8.84 5.57
CA GLY A 6 -14.83 8.34 6.86
C GLY A 6 -14.21 6.95 6.85
N LYS A 7 -14.04 6.30 5.68
CA LYS A 7 -13.38 5.00 5.56
C LYS A 7 -11.86 5.15 5.57
N GLY A 8 -11.17 4.27 6.28
CA GLY A 8 -9.70 4.20 6.31
C GLY A 8 -9.17 3.35 5.16
N VAL A 9 -8.32 3.93 4.33
CA VAL A 9 -7.77 3.29 3.13
C VAL A 9 -6.24 3.30 3.16
N LEU A 10 -5.63 2.14 3.00
CA LEU A 10 -4.19 1.98 2.87
C LEU A 10 -3.83 1.75 1.39
N VAL A 11 -2.85 2.49 0.87
CA VAL A 11 -2.37 2.35 -0.52
C VAL A 11 -0.86 2.17 -0.51
N THR A 12 -0.36 1.07 -1.07
CA THR A 12 1.08 0.88 -1.27
C THR A 12 1.52 1.41 -2.63
N GLY A 13 2.75 1.91 -2.72
CA GLY A 13 3.27 2.51 -3.95
C GLY A 13 2.55 3.81 -4.34
N GLY A 14 2.18 4.61 -3.36
CA GLY A 14 1.33 5.79 -3.53
C GLY A 14 2.02 7.07 -3.98
N ALA A 15 3.37 7.08 -4.11
CA ALA A 15 4.12 8.29 -4.44
C ALA A 15 3.94 8.75 -5.89
N ARG A 16 3.56 7.86 -6.79
CA ARG A 16 3.47 8.14 -8.23
C ARG A 16 2.50 7.22 -8.95
N GLY A 17 2.26 7.52 -10.23
CA GLY A 17 1.56 6.64 -11.18
C GLY A 17 0.18 6.20 -10.71
N ILE A 18 -0.08 4.92 -10.86
CA ILE A 18 -1.38 4.30 -10.53
C ILE A 18 -1.69 4.43 -9.03
N GLY A 19 -0.73 4.17 -8.16
CA GLY A 19 -0.92 4.28 -6.70
C GLY A 19 -1.31 5.67 -6.25
N ARG A 20 -0.65 6.71 -6.79
CA ARG A 20 -1.03 8.10 -6.54
C ARG A 20 -2.46 8.41 -7.02
N ALA A 21 -2.80 7.98 -8.23
CA ALA A 21 -4.14 8.18 -8.78
C ALA A 21 -5.22 7.49 -7.93
N ILE A 22 -4.94 6.29 -7.43
CA ILE A 22 -5.83 5.54 -6.53
C ILE A 22 -6.01 6.31 -5.21
N ALA A 23 -4.92 6.74 -4.58
CA ALA A 23 -4.97 7.52 -3.33
C ALA A 23 -5.80 8.79 -3.49
N GLN A 24 -5.59 9.53 -4.58
CA GLN A 24 -6.35 10.73 -4.92
C GLN A 24 -7.83 10.43 -5.15
N ALA A 25 -8.15 9.32 -5.83
CA ALA A 25 -9.54 8.93 -6.09
C ALA A 25 -10.30 8.63 -4.79
N PHE A 26 -9.70 7.84 -3.89
CA PHE A 26 -10.29 7.57 -2.59
C PHE A 26 -10.48 8.84 -1.75
N ALA A 27 -9.49 9.73 -1.74
CA ALA A 27 -9.59 11.00 -1.01
C ALA A 27 -10.74 11.88 -1.55
N ARG A 28 -10.93 11.96 -2.86
CA ARG A 28 -12.06 12.67 -3.46
C ARG A 28 -13.42 12.10 -3.03
N GLU A 29 -13.47 10.81 -2.75
CA GLU A 29 -14.67 10.12 -2.25
C GLU A 29 -14.81 10.16 -0.72
N GLY A 30 -14.00 10.98 -0.05
CA GLY A 30 -14.11 11.25 1.38
C GLY A 30 -13.39 10.25 2.29
N ALA A 31 -12.55 9.39 1.74
CA ALA A 31 -11.74 8.46 2.52
C ALA A 31 -10.63 9.18 3.29
N LEU A 32 -10.27 8.60 4.43
CA LEU A 32 -9.03 8.88 5.15
C LEU A 32 -7.95 7.98 4.55
N VAL A 33 -6.94 8.55 3.91
CA VAL A 33 -5.94 7.77 3.16
C VAL A 33 -4.59 7.79 3.86
N ALA A 34 -4.01 6.63 4.06
CA ALA A 34 -2.60 6.46 4.39
C ALA A 34 -1.91 5.77 3.22
N LEU A 35 -0.84 6.36 2.73
CA LEU A 35 -0.06 5.78 1.65
C LEU A 35 1.37 5.51 2.09
N CYS A 36 1.98 4.49 1.52
CA CYS A 36 3.40 4.22 1.70
C CYS A 36 4.11 4.11 0.35
N ASP A 37 5.39 4.42 0.37
CA ASP A 37 6.30 4.26 -0.75
C ASP A 37 7.75 4.24 -0.24
N LEU A 38 8.64 3.66 -1.01
CA LEU A 38 10.07 3.79 -0.79
C LEU A 38 10.54 5.23 -1.10
N ARG A 39 9.85 5.92 -2.01
CA ARG A 39 10.15 7.26 -2.47
C ARG A 39 9.60 8.30 -1.50
N PRO A 40 10.45 9.23 -1.00
CA PRO A 40 10.03 10.26 -0.05
C PRO A 40 9.01 11.26 -0.65
N GLU A 41 8.91 11.37 -1.97
CA GLU A 41 7.95 12.23 -2.68
C GLU A 41 6.48 11.87 -2.38
N GLY A 42 6.23 10.69 -1.84
CA GLY A 42 4.91 10.30 -1.35
C GLY A 42 4.35 11.25 -0.29
N LYS A 43 5.21 11.95 0.44
CA LYS A 43 4.81 12.98 1.40
C LYS A 43 4.01 14.10 0.74
N GLU A 44 4.47 14.60 -0.41
CA GLU A 44 3.76 15.66 -1.15
C GLU A 44 2.38 15.19 -1.61
N VAL A 45 2.27 13.93 -2.04
CA VAL A 45 1.00 13.34 -2.43
C VAL A 45 0.04 13.28 -1.25
N ALA A 46 0.50 12.82 -0.10
CA ALA A 46 -0.30 12.74 1.12
C ALA A 46 -0.77 14.12 1.59
N GLU A 47 0.12 15.12 1.60
CA GLU A 47 -0.21 16.51 1.96
C GLU A 47 -1.30 17.07 1.04
N ALA A 48 -1.19 16.84 -0.28
CA ALA A 48 -2.16 17.33 -1.26
C ALA A 48 -3.57 16.75 -1.08
N ILE A 49 -3.71 15.57 -0.50
CA ILE A 49 -5.00 14.91 -0.26
C ILE A 49 -5.44 14.94 1.20
N GLY A 50 -4.67 15.60 2.08
CA GLY A 50 -4.95 15.60 3.52
C GLY A 50 -4.79 14.24 4.19
N GLY A 51 -3.95 13.37 3.62
CA GLY A 51 -3.68 12.02 4.10
C GLY A 51 -2.38 11.91 4.90
N ALA A 52 -2.00 10.67 5.23
CA ALA A 52 -0.77 10.34 5.92
C ALA A 52 0.21 9.61 4.98
N PHE A 53 1.49 9.89 5.11
CA PHE A 53 2.56 9.23 4.36
C PHE A 53 3.52 8.51 5.30
N PHE A 54 3.90 7.30 4.89
CA PHE A 54 4.91 6.49 5.56
C PHE A 54 5.96 6.05 4.53
N GLN A 55 7.21 6.40 4.76
CA GLN A 55 8.29 5.87 3.95
C GLN A 55 8.59 4.45 4.40
N VAL A 56 8.42 3.48 3.51
CA VAL A 56 8.45 2.05 3.83
C VAL A 56 9.18 1.28 2.74
N ASP A 57 10.12 0.44 3.16
CA ASP A 57 10.67 -0.61 2.32
C ASP A 57 9.82 -1.88 2.52
N LEU A 58 9.04 -2.25 1.51
CA LEU A 58 8.17 -3.42 1.58
C LEU A 58 8.94 -4.76 1.57
N GLU A 59 10.23 -4.73 1.30
CA GLU A 59 11.12 -5.87 1.46
C GLU A 59 11.33 -6.24 2.93
N ASP A 60 11.26 -5.24 3.83
CA ASP A 60 11.44 -5.43 5.27
C ASP A 60 10.11 -5.76 5.96
N GLU A 61 10.06 -6.95 6.58
CA GLU A 61 8.90 -7.43 7.33
C GLU A 61 8.50 -6.48 8.47
N ARG A 62 9.48 -5.92 9.19
CA ARG A 62 9.21 -5.01 10.32
C ARG A 62 8.61 -3.70 9.85
N GLU A 63 9.05 -3.20 8.70
CA GLU A 63 8.49 -1.98 8.13
C GLU A 63 7.04 -2.19 7.64
N ARG A 64 6.70 -3.36 7.14
CA ARG A 64 5.32 -3.70 6.79
C ARG A 64 4.41 -3.68 8.03
N VAL A 65 4.85 -4.29 9.12
CA VAL A 65 4.11 -4.29 10.39
C VAL A 65 3.93 -2.87 10.90
N ARG A 66 5.02 -2.11 10.97
CA ARG A 66 5.00 -0.71 11.40
C ARG A 66 4.03 0.13 10.58
N PHE A 67 4.05 0.00 9.25
CA PHE A 67 3.15 0.74 8.37
C PHE A 67 1.68 0.50 8.71
N VAL A 68 1.26 -0.75 8.80
CA VAL A 68 -0.15 -1.05 9.08
C VAL A 68 -0.56 -0.57 10.46
N GLU A 69 0.27 -0.76 11.48
CA GLU A 69 -0.01 -0.30 12.85
C GLU A 69 -0.11 1.22 12.94
N GLU A 70 0.87 1.93 12.41
CA GLU A 70 0.89 3.40 12.46
C GLU A 70 -0.20 4.02 11.58
N ALA A 71 -0.48 3.44 10.42
CA ALA A 71 -1.57 3.88 9.56
C ALA A 71 -2.93 3.65 10.24
N ALA A 72 -3.15 2.49 10.84
CA ALA A 72 -4.38 2.22 11.59
C ALA A 72 -4.58 3.21 12.74
N TYR A 73 -3.51 3.54 13.45
CA TYR A 73 -3.54 4.56 14.50
C TYR A 73 -3.89 5.95 13.94
N ALA A 74 -3.22 6.36 12.86
CA ALA A 74 -3.42 7.69 12.26
C ALA A 74 -4.83 7.88 11.69
N LEU A 75 -5.39 6.84 11.06
CA LEU A 75 -6.72 6.89 10.45
C LEU A 75 -7.85 6.54 11.43
N GLY A 76 -7.54 5.87 12.54
CA GLY A 76 -8.51 5.38 13.51
C GLY A 76 -9.25 4.10 13.08
N ARG A 77 -9.10 3.68 11.83
CA ARG A 77 -9.72 2.47 11.26
C ARG A 77 -9.05 2.06 9.95
N VAL A 78 -9.21 0.80 9.57
CA VAL A 78 -8.82 0.29 8.26
C VAL A 78 -10.01 -0.45 7.65
N ASP A 79 -10.44 0.01 6.49
CA ASP A 79 -11.55 -0.58 5.73
C ASP A 79 -11.09 -1.15 4.39
N VAL A 80 -10.05 -0.56 3.78
CA VAL A 80 -9.55 -0.97 2.46
C VAL A 80 -8.03 -1.02 2.46
N LEU A 81 -7.49 -2.07 1.86
CA LEU A 81 -6.07 -2.15 1.49
C LEU A 81 -5.96 -2.28 -0.03
N VAL A 82 -5.13 -1.44 -0.64
CA VAL A 82 -4.76 -1.54 -2.05
C VAL A 82 -3.28 -1.91 -2.14
N ASN A 83 -3.01 -3.14 -2.51
CA ASN A 83 -1.68 -3.64 -2.84
C ASN A 83 -1.34 -3.25 -4.28
N ASN A 84 -0.69 -2.09 -4.45
CA ASN A 84 -0.30 -1.56 -5.75
C ASN A 84 1.21 -1.56 -5.97
N ALA A 85 2.02 -1.47 -4.92
CA ALA A 85 3.47 -1.44 -5.05
C ALA A 85 4.00 -2.71 -5.74
N ALA A 86 4.90 -2.52 -6.68
CA ALA A 86 5.59 -3.62 -7.36
C ALA A 86 6.94 -3.15 -7.88
N ILE A 87 7.84 -4.10 -8.05
CA ILE A 87 9.14 -3.90 -8.68
C ILE A 87 9.34 -4.93 -9.79
N ALA A 88 10.25 -4.63 -10.71
CA ALA A 88 10.71 -5.55 -11.74
C ALA A 88 12.22 -5.73 -11.64
N ALA A 89 12.71 -6.93 -11.96
CA ALA A 89 14.11 -7.15 -12.18
C ALA A 89 14.44 -6.96 -13.67
N PRO A 90 15.57 -6.34 -14.00
CA PRO A 90 16.01 -6.26 -15.40
C PRO A 90 16.49 -7.63 -15.90
N GLY A 91 16.37 -7.85 -17.21
CA GLY A 91 16.89 -9.05 -17.86
C GLY A 91 15.84 -10.12 -18.11
N SER A 92 16.35 -11.34 -18.32
CA SER A 92 15.54 -12.52 -18.63
C SER A 92 15.78 -13.62 -17.60
N ALA A 93 15.09 -14.74 -17.73
CA ALA A 93 15.33 -15.92 -16.90
C ALA A 93 16.78 -16.44 -16.98
N LEU A 94 17.49 -16.12 -18.07
CA LEU A 94 18.89 -16.52 -18.26
C LEU A 94 19.88 -15.57 -17.57
N THR A 95 19.47 -14.36 -17.24
CA THR A 95 20.37 -13.29 -16.76
C THR A 95 20.02 -12.76 -15.38
N VAL A 96 18.81 -13.03 -14.87
CA VAL A 96 18.40 -12.57 -13.54
C VAL A 96 19.26 -13.26 -12.46
N ARG A 97 19.73 -12.48 -11.50
CA ARG A 97 20.46 -13.00 -10.34
C ARG A 97 19.49 -13.39 -9.23
N LEU A 98 19.83 -14.42 -8.47
CA LEU A 98 18.98 -14.90 -7.36
C LEU A 98 18.61 -13.82 -6.32
N PRO A 99 19.51 -12.91 -5.90
CA PRO A 99 19.11 -11.83 -4.99
C PRO A 99 18.03 -10.93 -5.58
N GLU A 100 18.11 -10.60 -6.87
CA GLU A 100 17.08 -9.80 -7.58
C GLU A 100 15.77 -10.55 -7.70
N TRP A 101 15.82 -11.84 -8.02
CA TRP A 101 14.67 -12.73 -8.06
C TRP A 101 13.94 -12.76 -6.71
N ARG A 102 14.68 -13.00 -5.63
CA ARG A 102 14.14 -13.05 -4.27
C ARG A 102 13.50 -11.73 -3.87
N ARG A 103 14.13 -10.61 -4.23
CA ARG A 103 13.61 -9.28 -3.96
C ARG A 103 12.28 -9.04 -4.67
N VAL A 104 12.16 -9.42 -5.93
CA VAL A 104 10.91 -9.32 -6.70
C VAL A 104 9.80 -10.14 -6.03
N LEU A 105 10.08 -11.38 -5.64
CA LEU A 105 9.11 -12.21 -4.93
C LEU A 105 8.71 -11.60 -3.58
N GLU A 106 9.66 -11.06 -2.85
CA GLU A 106 9.40 -10.45 -1.54
C GLU A 106 8.46 -9.25 -1.66
N VAL A 107 8.74 -8.33 -2.58
CA VAL A 107 7.94 -7.12 -2.76
C VAL A 107 6.60 -7.40 -3.45
N ASN A 108 6.60 -8.25 -4.49
CA ASN A 108 5.42 -8.43 -5.34
C ASN A 108 4.47 -9.53 -4.87
N LEU A 109 4.93 -10.47 -4.05
CA LEU A 109 4.16 -11.62 -3.59
C LEU A 109 4.06 -11.70 -2.07
N THR A 110 5.19 -11.75 -1.37
CA THR A 110 5.21 -11.91 0.09
C THR A 110 4.63 -10.68 0.78
N ALA A 111 5.01 -9.47 0.37
CA ALA A 111 4.51 -8.24 0.97
C ALA A 111 2.99 -8.08 0.82
N PRO A 112 2.36 -8.25 -0.35
CA PRO A 112 0.90 -8.23 -0.48
C PRO A 112 0.20 -9.25 0.39
N MET A 113 0.70 -10.47 0.50
CA MET A 113 0.14 -11.49 1.38
C MET A 113 0.22 -11.07 2.85
N HIS A 114 1.39 -10.62 3.28
CA HIS A 114 1.61 -10.23 4.68
C HIS A 114 0.81 -8.97 5.06
N LEU A 115 0.82 -7.94 4.21
CA LEU A 115 0.01 -6.74 4.40
C LEU A 115 -1.48 -7.06 4.44
N SER A 116 -1.94 -7.99 3.60
CA SER A 116 -3.34 -8.44 3.61
C SER A 116 -3.72 -9.08 4.94
N ALA A 117 -2.85 -9.92 5.50
CA ALA A 117 -3.07 -10.52 6.81
C ALA A 117 -3.09 -9.47 7.93
N LEU A 118 -2.16 -8.52 7.91
CA LEU A 118 -2.10 -7.43 8.89
C LEU A 118 -3.32 -6.51 8.80
N ALA A 119 -3.67 -6.08 7.59
CA ALA A 119 -4.83 -5.22 7.36
C ALA A 119 -6.14 -5.92 7.73
N ALA A 120 -6.29 -7.21 7.42
CA ALA A 120 -7.48 -7.99 7.76
C ALA A 120 -7.73 -8.03 9.27
N ARG A 121 -6.68 -8.09 10.08
CA ARG A 121 -6.81 -8.00 11.55
C ARG A 121 -7.41 -6.67 11.98
N GLU A 122 -6.98 -5.56 11.38
CA GLU A 122 -7.55 -4.25 11.64
C GLU A 122 -8.99 -4.12 11.11
N MET A 123 -9.26 -4.64 9.91
CA MET A 123 -10.60 -4.63 9.30
C MET A 123 -11.62 -5.37 10.17
N ARG A 124 -11.23 -6.46 10.84
CA ARG A 124 -12.12 -7.20 11.75
C ARG A 124 -12.65 -6.33 12.89
N LYS A 125 -11.88 -5.34 13.34
CA LYS A 125 -12.30 -4.42 14.42
C LYS A 125 -13.45 -3.50 14.02
N VAL A 126 -13.65 -3.32 12.71
CA VAL A 126 -14.71 -2.45 12.15
C VAL A 126 -15.77 -3.24 11.39
N GLY A 127 -15.78 -4.57 11.53
CA GLY A 127 -16.81 -5.44 10.96
C GLY A 127 -16.52 -5.97 9.57
N GLY A 128 -15.31 -5.76 9.04
CA GLY A 128 -14.90 -6.25 7.73
C GLY A 128 -14.19 -5.18 6.90
N GLY A 129 -13.85 -5.54 5.67
CA GLY A 129 -13.17 -4.64 4.75
C GLY A 129 -12.98 -5.25 3.38
N ALA A 130 -12.21 -4.58 2.54
CA ALA A 130 -11.89 -5.03 1.19
C ALA A 130 -10.39 -4.93 0.90
N ILE A 131 -9.88 -5.90 0.16
CA ILE A 131 -8.49 -5.93 -0.31
C ILE A 131 -8.50 -5.95 -1.84
N VAL A 132 -7.77 -5.04 -2.44
CA VAL A 132 -7.59 -4.94 -3.88
C VAL A 132 -6.12 -5.20 -4.22
N ASN A 133 -5.87 -6.17 -5.08
CA ASN A 133 -4.53 -6.45 -5.59
C ASN A 133 -4.44 -5.95 -7.04
N VAL A 134 -3.53 -5.01 -7.28
CA VAL A 134 -3.23 -4.53 -8.62
C VAL A 134 -2.22 -5.47 -9.24
N ALA A 135 -2.62 -6.16 -10.29
CA ALA A 135 -1.81 -7.14 -11.00
C ALA A 135 -1.53 -6.70 -12.43
N SER A 136 -0.71 -7.48 -13.12
CA SER A 136 -0.37 -7.26 -14.53
C SER A 136 -0.34 -8.60 -15.26
N VAL A 137 -0.49 -8.53 -16.56
CA VAL A 137 -0.33 -9.68 -17.49
C VAL A 137 1.09 -9.80 -18.05
N GLN A 138 1.99 -8.91 -17.67
CA GLN A 138 3.40 -8.90 -18.08
C GLN A 138 4.30 -9.28 -16.91
#